data_f85550ca5c3ac3d2b88323d70f466af1
#
_entry.id   f85550ca5c3ac3d2b88323d70f466af1
#
_cell.length_a   1.000
_cell.length_b   1.000
_cell.length_c   1.000
_cell.angle_alpha   90.00
_cell.angle_beta   90.00
_cell.angle_gamma   90.00
#
_symmetry.space_group_name_H-M   'P 1'
#
loop_
_entity.id
_entity.type
_entity.pdbx_description
1 polymer ?
#
loop_
_entity_poly.entity_id
_entity_poly.type
_entity_poly.pdbx_seq_one_letter_code
_entity_poly.pdbx_strand_id
1 'polypeptide(L)'
;MVGGGIIGLATALALVQRFSGIAVVVLEKESDVGQHQTGHNSGVIHSGLYYRPGSAKARLAVRGAEQMLEFCQEHDIAHERCGKVVVATRESQLDRLANLAERGAANGVPDIRELGPDELHELEPAAAGLRALHVPSTGIADYPAVTQTYRALVEAAGGVVRTGVEVTGLGSTAGGIQITTSAGPVRAGRLVNCGGLMADRVARLAGFKPSLRIVPFRGEYYALRPQAAGLVRNLIYPVPDPDFPFLGVHFTRRVDGQVEAGPNAVLALRREGYRWRDVSARDLWDSLSFSGFQRLALRYWRTGAGEIYRSASRGAFTKALQELVPEVRSQDLVRAGAGVRAQALDADGSLVDDFRLIAEEGMIHVLNAPSPGATASLGIGQEIASMAGDWFSAGQFQRPAPPQSAPPQTAPQT
;
A
#
# COMPACT_ATOMS: atom_id res chain seq x y z
N MET A 1 -2.66 13.09 13.26
CA MET A 1 -2.60 11.99 12.27
C MET A 1 -2.62 10.66 13.01
N VAL A 2 -3.39 9.67 12.54
CA VAL A 2 -3.41 8.30 13.08
C VAL A 2 -2.81 7.37 12.02
N GLY A 3 -1.70 6.71 12.35
CA GLY A 3 -0.94 5.82 11.48
C GLY A 3 0.32 6.45 10.89
N GLY A 4 1.48 5.84 11.19
CA GLY A 4 2.81 6.20 10.70
C GLY A 4 3.27 5.36 9.49
N GLY A 5 2.33 4.87 8.68
CA GLY A 5 2.64 4.28 7.39
C GLY A 5 2.96 5.33 6.33
N ILE A 6 3.36 4.86 5.13
CA ILE A 6 3.79 5.75 4.03
C ILE A 6 2.75 6.83 3.67
N ILE A 7 1.44 6.50 3.68
CA ILE A 7 0.37 7.45 3.40
C ILE A 7 0.25 8.49 4.52
N GLY A 8 0.31 8.06 5.79
CA GLY A 8 0.22 8.98 6.93
C GLY A 8 1.37 9.97 6.96
N LEU A 9 2.60 9.49 6.75
CA LEU A 9 3.78 10.36 6.74
C LEU A 9 3.85 11.26 5.50
N ALA A 10 3.51 10.77 4.30
CA ALA A 10 3.38 11.61 3.11
C ALA A 10 2.32 12.71 3.30
N THR A 11 1.20 12.39 3.96
CA THR A 11 0.16 13.38 4.29
C THR A 11 0.66 14.39 5.32
N ALA A 12 1.35 13.93 6.36
CA ALA A 12 1.93 14.84 7.36
C ALA A 12 2.94 15.79 6.71
N LEU A 13 3.80 15.27 5.82
CA LEU A 13 4.75 16.07 5.06
C LEU A 13 4.05 17.11 4.18
N ALA A 14 3.04 16.71 3.42
CA ALA A 14 2.27 17.63 2.58
C ALA A 14 1.57 18.74 3.41
N LEU A 15 1.08 18.40 4.61
CA LEU A 15 0.46 19.38 5.52
C LEU A 15 1.48 20.39 6.04
N VAL A 16 2.65 19.96 6.55
CA VAL A 16 3.65 20.90 7.08
C VAL A 16 4.28 21.76 5.99
N GLN A 17 4.38 21.26 4.77
CA GLN A 17 4.87 22.02 3.61
C GLN A 17 3.86 23.06 3.13
N ARG A 18 2.57 22.71 3.15
CA ARG A 18 1.51 23.58 2.61
C ARG A 18 1.05 24.66 3.59
N PHE A 19 1.01 24.37 4.89
CA PHE A 19 0.44 25.24 5.91
C PHE A 19 1.50 25.68 6.91
N SER A 20 2.01 26.88 6.76
CA SER A 20 3.01 27.44 7.66
C SER A 20 2.48 27.52 9.09
N GLY A 21 3.27 27.06 10.06
CA GLY A 21 2.98 27.12 11.49
C GLY A 21 1.93 26.11 12.00
N ILE A 22 1.49 25.16 11.17
CA ILE A 22 0.63 24.07 11.64
C ILE A 22 1.39 23.16 12.60
N ALA A 23 0.73 22.73 13.69
CA ALA A 23 1.25 21.68 14.57
C ALA A 23 0.72 20.32 14.10
N VAL A 24 1.60 19.48 13.58
CA VAL A 24 1.26 18.12 13.13
C VAL A 24 1.85 17.11 14.11
N VAL A 25 1.00 16.19 14.60
CA VAL A 25 1.43 15.03 15.38
C VAL A 25 0.96 13.77 14.70
N VAL A 26 1.89 12.85 14.44
CA VAL A 26 1.61 11.51 13.93
C VAL A 26 1.66 10.54 15.12
N LEU A 27 0.60 9.75 15.30
CA LEU A 27 0.50 8.71 16.32
C LEU A 27 0.58 7.34 15.65
N GLU A 28 1.61 6.57 15.96
CA GLU A 28 1.84 5.22 15.45
C GLU A 28 1.88 4.23 16.61
N LYS A 29 1.13 3.14 16.50
CA LYS A 29 1.02 2.12 17.55
C LYS A 29 2.26 1.23 17.67
N GLU A 30 2.97 1.03 16.57
CA GLU A 30 4.18 0.22 16.54
C GLU A 30 5.39 1.00 17.09
N SER A 31 6.45 0.28 17.39
CA SER A 31 7.71 0.85 17.89
C SER A 31 8.46 1.70 16.86
N ASP A 32 8.12 1.53 15.57
CA ASP A 32 8.67 2.33 14.47
C ASP A 32 7.62 2.52 13.38
N VAL A 33 7.89 3.42 12.44
CA VAL A 33 7.01 3.72 11.30
C VAL A 33 7.10 2.64 10.23
N GLY A 34 6.06 2.52 9.40
CA GLY A 34 6.09 1.67 8.22
C GLY A 34 6.04 0.16 8.46
N GLN A 35 5.73 -0.31 9.67
CA GLN A 35 5.87 -1.71 10.09
C GLN A 35 4.87 -2.69 9.43
N HIS A 36 3.81 -2.19 8.80
CA HIS A 36 2.78 -3.03 8.16
C HIS A 36 2.89 -3.02 6.63
N GLN A 37 1.83 -2.65 5.90
CA GLN A 37 1.78 -2.68 4.43
C GLN A 37 2.98 -1.97 3.76
N THR A 38 3.50 -0.93 4.38
CA THR A 38 4.66 -0.18 3.89
C THR A 38 5.95 -1.00 3.89
N GLY A 39 6.20 -1.78 4.95
CA GLY A 39 7.37 -2.65 5.06
C GLY A 39 7.16 -4.06 4.46
N HIS A 40 5.93 -4.38 4.05
CA HIS A 40 5.54 -5.71 3.57
C HIS A 40 4.89 -5.66 2.18
N ASN A 41 5.59 -5.10 1.21
CA ASN A 41 5.18 -5.00 -0.19
C ASN A 41 6.32 -5.38 -1.13
N SER A 42 6.04 -5.43 -2.43
CA SER A 42 7.01 -5.84 -3.46
C SER A 42 8.06 -4.78 -3.83
N GLY A 43 8.02 -3.59 -3.28
CA GLY A 43 8.96 -2.51 -3.63
C GLY A 43 8.74 -1.87 -5.00
N VAL A 44 7.69 -2.23 -5.73
CA VAL A 44 7.48 -1.78 -7.12
C VAL A 44 6.93 -0.36 -7.18
N ILE A 45 7.56 0.48 -8.01
CA ILE A 45 7.04 1.76 -8.48
C ILE A 45 6.17 1.47 -9.70
N HIS A 46 4.84 1.51 -9.53
CA HIS A 46 3.88 1.14 -10.56
C HIS A 46 3.65 2.27 -11.56
N SER A 47 3.73 1.96 -12.86
CA SER A 47 3.57 2.91 -13.96
C SER A 47 2.13 3.40 -14.23
N GLY A 48 1.10 2.78 -13.66
CA GLY A 48 -0.30 3.14 -13.96
C GLY A 48 -1.00 2.27 -15.03
N LEU A 49 -0.31 1.25 -15.58
CA LEU A 49 -0.77 0.42 -16.70
C LEU A 49 -2.15 -0.22 -16.49
N TYR A 50 -2.41 -0.76 -15.30
CA TYR A 50 -3.58 -1.64 -15.04
C TYR A 50 -4.87 -0.89 -14.71
N TYR A 51 -4.81 0.40 -14.37
CA TYR A 51 -5.92 1.10 -13.75
C TYR A 51 -6.92 1.63 -14.78
N ARG A 52 -8.16 1.75 -14.36
CA ARG A 52 -9.23 2.27 -15.22
C ARG A 52 -8.90 3.72 -15.61
N PRO A 53 -8.91 4.06 -16.90
CA PRO A 53 -8.70 5.43 -17.35
C PRO A 53 -9.65 6.42 -16.66
N GLY A 54 -9.11 7.59 -16.27
CA GLY A 54 -9.85 8.62 -15.55
C GLY A 54 -10.02 8.39 -14.04
N SER A 55 -9.65 7.21 -13.51
CA SER A 55 -9.67 6.96 -12.05
C SER A 55 -8.59 7.74 -11.31
N ALA A 56 -8.80 7.98 -10.01
CA ALA A 56 -7.78 8.59 -9.16
C ALA A 56 -6.51 7.72 -9.11
N LYS A 57 -6.67 6.40 -9.07
CA LYS A 57 -5.53 5.45 -9.15
C LYS A 57 -4.69 5.63 -10.40
N ALA A 58 -5.31 5.75 -11.58
CA ALA A 58 -4.58 5.93 -12.84
C ALA A 58 -3.79 7.24 -12.82
N ARG A 59 -4.46 8.36 -12.52
CA ARG A 59 -3.84 9.69 -12.48
C ARG A 59 -2.69 9.78 -11.48
N LEU A 60 -2.94 9.31 -10.23
CA LEU A 60 -1.95 9.39 -9.16
C LEU A 60 -0.82 8.36 -9.33
N ALA A 61 -1.05 7.23 -10.00
CA ALA A 61 0.00 6.27 -10.28
C ALA A 61 1.00 6.78 -11.30
N VAL A 62 0.52 7.29 -12.43
CA VAL A 62 1.39 7.80 -13.50
C VAL A 62 2.24 8.95 -12.98
N ARG A 63 1.60 9.97 -12.37
CA ARG A 63 2.33 11.10 -11.77
C ARG A 63 3.21 10.66 -10.61
N GLY A 64 2.71 9.77 -9.75
CA GLY A 64 3.41 9.30 -8.56
C GLY A 64 4.64 8.45 -8.87
N ALA A 65 4.68 7.77 -10.02
CA ALA A 65 5.86 7.02 -10.44
C ALA A 65 7.07 7.95 -10.65
N GLU A 66 6.88 9.05 -11.36
CA GLU A 66 7.94 10.03 -11.56
C GLU A 66 8.32 10.74 -10.26
N GLN A 67 7.32 11.24 -9.52
CA GLN A 67 7.56 11.88 -8.23
C GLN A 67 8.32 10.99 -7.24
N MET A 68 8.06 9.67 -7.25
CA MET A 68 8.74 8.73 -6.37
C MET A 68 10.20 8.50 -6.79
N LEU A 69 10.47 8.41 -8.09
CA LEU A 69 11.83 8.29 -8.60
C LEU A 69 12.65 9.55 -8.31
N GLU A 70 12.08 10.74 -8.58
CA GLU A 70 12.69 12.03 -8.24
C GLU A 70 12.97 12.14 -6.73
N PHE A 71 12.01 11.79 -5.89
CA PHE A 71 12.16 11.80 -4.44
C PHE A 71 13.27 10.86 -3.96
N CYS A 72 13.32 9.63 -4.50
CA CYS A 72 14.37 8.68 -4.16
C CYS A 72 15.75 9.17 -4.60
N GLN A 73 15.85 9.79 -5.76
CA GLN A 73 17.09 10.38 -6.27
C GLN A 73 17.55 11.58 -5.41
N GLU A 74 16.62 12.47 -5.03
CA GLU A 74 16.91 13.66 -4.20
C GLU A 74 17.43 13.29 -2.80
N HIS A 75 16.97 12.16 -2.27
CA HIS A 75 17.28 11.73 -0.91
C HIS A 75 18.20 10.51 -0.81
N ASP A 76 18.92 10.16 -1.88
CA ASP A 76 19.85 9.02 -1.93
C ASP A 76 19.23 7.69 -1.48
N ILE A 77 17.94 7.47 -1.78
CA ILE A 77 17.23 6.24 -1.46
C ILE A 77 17.45 5.24 -2.58
N ALA A 78 17.73 3.99 -2.23
CA ALA A 78 17.93 2.92 -3.19
C ALA A 78 16.69 2.72 -4.08
N HIS A 79 16.84 2.91 -5.37
CA HIS A 79 15.79 2.79 -6.37
C HIS A 79 16.37 2.47 -7.74
N GLU A 80 15.55 1.98 -8.65
CA GLU A 80 15.93 1.74 -10.03
C GLU A 80 14.72 1.80 -10.96
N ARG A 81 14.85 2.43 -12.11
CA ARG A 81 13.88 2.36 -13.21
C ARG A 81 14.24 1.13 -14.08
N CYS A 82 13.86 -0.04 -13.62
CA CYS A 82 14.26 -1.31 -14.23
C CYS A 82 13.35 -1.76 -15.38
N GLY A 83 12.16 -1.19 -15.48
CA GLY A 83 11.16 -1.66 -16.44
C GLY A 83 10.43 -2.94 -16.00
N LYS A 84 9.42 -3.29 -16.80
CA LYS A 84 8.58 -4.47 -16.57
C LYS A 84 8.14 -5.06 -17.91
N VAL A 85 8.06 -6.39 -17.99
CA VAL A 85 7.36 -7.10 -19.06
C VAL A 85 6.07 -7.70 -18.55
N VAL A 86 4.98 -7.53 -19.31
CA VAL A 86 3.72 -8.24 -19.08
C VAL A 86 3.56 -9.26 -20.20
N VAL A 87 3.59 -10.56 -19.84
CA VAL A 87 3.78 -11.63 -20.80
C VAL A 87 2.47 -12.40 -21.03
N ALA A 88 2.07 -12.51 -22.29
CA ALA A 88 1.02 -13.41 -22.75
C ALA A 88 1.63 -14.77 -23.13
N THR A 89 1.29 -15.80 -22.38
CA THR A 89 1.80 -17.16 -22.59
C THR A 89 0.83 -18.05 -23.39
N ARG A 90 -0.40 -17.55 -23.68
CA ARG A 90 -1.44 -18.26 -24.41
C ARG A 90 -2.15 -17.32 -25.38
N GLU A 91 -2.64 -17.86 -26.50
CA GLU A 91 -3.39 -17.09 -27.49
C GLU A 91 -4.60 -16.35 -26.90
N SER A 92 -5.32 -16.99 -25.96
CA SER A 92 -6.47 -16.37 -25.29
C SER A 92 -6.15 -15.13 -24.45
N GLN A 93 -4.87 -14.81 -24.27
CA GLN A 93 -4.40 -13.63 -23.54
C GLN A 93 -4.01 -12.46 -24.47
N LEU A 94 -3.90 -12.68 -25.79
CA LEU A 94 -3.42 -11.67 -26.73
C LEU A 94 -4.33 -10.44 -26.80
N ASP A 95 -5.64 -10.64 -26.91
CA ASP A 95 -6.60 -9.53 -26.91
C ASP A 95 -6.57 -8.75 -25.60
N ARG A 96 -6.39 -9.46 -24.49
CA ARG A 96 -6.27 -8.84 -23.17
C ARG A 96 -4.97 -8.00 -23.05
N LEU A 97 -3.90 -8.48 -23.66
CA LEU A 97 -2.62 -7.76 -23.71
C LEU A 97 -2.76 -6.48 -24.52
N ALA A 98 -3.38 -6.54 -25.71
CA ALA A 98 -3.67 -5.38 -26.55
C ALA A 98 -4.54 -4.34 -25.82
N ASN A 99 -5.64 -4.78 -25.21
CA ASN A 99 -6.51 -3.91 -24.38
C ASN A 99 -5.73 -3.26 -23.21
N LEU A 100 -4.72 -3.96 -22.67
CA LEU A 100 -3.87 -3.42 -21.61
C LEU A 100 -2.94 -2.33 -22.12
N ALA A 101 -2.40 -2.48 -23.35
CA ALA A 101 -1.60 -1.45 -24.02
C ALA A 101 -2.43 -0.18 -24.28
N GLU A 102 -3.64 -0.33 -24.82
CA GLU A 102 -4.57 0.79 -25.04
C GLU A 102 -4.91 1.51 -23.74
N ARG A 103 -5.19 0.75 -22.68
CA ARG A 103 -5.45 1.28 -21.34
C ARG A 103 -4.25 2.07 -20.80
N GLY A 104 -3.04 1.52 -20.93
CA GLY A 104 -1.82 2.19 -20.53
C GLY A 104 -1.59 3.50 -21.28
N ALA A 105 -1.81 3.49 -22.59
CA ALA A 105 -1.73 4.68 -23.42
C ALA A 105 -2.77 5.73 -23.00
N ALA A 106 -4.03 5.32 -22.76
CA ALA A 106 -5.10 6.19 -22.28
C ALA A 106 -4.82 6.78 -20.90
N ASN A 107 -4.03 6.10 -20.06
CA ASN A 107 -3.57 6.60 -18.77
C ASN A 107 -2.35 7.53 -18.87
N GLY A 108 -1.73 7.66 -20.05
CA GLY A 108 -0.51 8.44 -20.27
C GLY A 108 0.75 7.73 -19.77
N VAL A 109 0.76 6.39 -19.68
CA VAL A 109 1.98 5.63 -19.37
C VAL A 109 2.96 5.75 -20.55
N PRO A 110 4.19 6.26 -20.33
CA PRO A 110 5.10 6.52 -21.43
C PRO A 110 5.76 5.23 -21.96
N ASP A 111 6.13 5.27 -23.25
CA ASP A 111 7.03 4.32 -23.92
C ASP A 111 6.62 2.85 -23.86
N ILE A 112 5.32 2.56 -23.74
CA ILE A 112 4.82 1.18 -23.80
C ILE A 112 5.12 0.63 -25.21
N ARG A 113 5.75 -0.56 -25.27
CA ARG A 113 6.03 -1.28 -26.50
C ARG A 113 5.52 -2.71 -26.45
N GLU A 114 4.89 -3.15 -27.52
CA GLU A 114 4.63 -4.57 -27.71
C GLU A 114 5.90 -5.26 -28.23
N LEU A 115 6.19 -6.44 -27.68
CA LEU A 115 7.37 -7.24 -28.00
C LEU A 115 6.95 -8.58 -28.60
N GLY A 116 7.68 -9.02 -29.63
CA GLY A 116 7.70 -10.39 -30.10
C GLY A 116 8.51 -11.30 -29.17
N PRO A 117 8.51 -12.63 -29.44
CA PRO A 117 9.27 -13.59 -28.63
C PRO A 117 10.77 -13.30 -28.57
N ASP A 118 11.37 -12.91 -29.70
CA ASP A 118 12.82 -12.64 -29.80
C ASP A 118 13.18 -11.40 -28.95
N GLU A 119 12.41 -10.30 -29.07
CA GLU A 119 12.63 -9.08 -28.29
C GLU A 119 12.39 -9.33 -26.79
N LEU A 120 11.40 -10.18 -26.43
CA LEU A 120 11.18 -10.58 -25.05
C LEU A 120 12.41 -11.34 -24.52
N HIS A 121 12.95 -12.27 -25.32
CA HIS A 121 14.13 -13.04 -24.94
C HIS A 121 15.39 -12.18 -24.77
N GLU A 122 15.54 -11.13 -25.55
CA GLU A 122 16.65 -10.15 -25.36
C GLU A 122 16.58 -9.44 -24.01
N LEU A 123 15.37 -9.05 -23.57
CA LEU A 123 15.17 -8.36 -22.28
C LEU A 123 15.20 -9.34 -21.12
N GLU A 124 14.47 -10.44 -21.22
CA GLU A 124 14.28 -11.45 -20.17
C GLU A 124 14.53 -12.85 -20.76
N PRO A 125 15.79 -13.29 -20.83
CA PRO A 125 16.18 -14.53 -21.54
C PRO A 125 15.50 -15.81 -21.10
N ALA A 126 15.08 -15.88 -19.82
CA ALA A 126 14.38 -17.04 -19.28
C ALA A 126 12.85 -16.91 -19.35
N ALA A 127 12.31 -15.74 -19.75
CA ALA A 127 10.87 -15.58 -19.88
C ALA A 127 10.36 -16.23 -21.18
N ALA A 128 9.21 -16.92 -21.06
CA ALA A 128 8.55 -17.57 -22.19
C ALA A 128 7.18 -16.95 -22.44
N GLY A 129 6.93 -16.53 -23.69
CA GLY A 129 5.65 -15.94 -24.08
C GLY A 129 5.48 -15.81 -25.58
N LEU A 130 4.23 -15.68 -26.00
CA LEU A 130 3.86 -15.43 -27.41
C LEU A 130 4.03 -13.95 -27.79
N ARG A 131 3.75 -13.07 -26.84
CA ARG A 131 3.84 -11.62 -26.92
C ARG A 131 4.06 -11.05 -25.52
N ALA A 132 4.62 -9.85 -25.45
CA ALA A 132 4.72 -9.12 -24.19
C ALA A 132 4.49 -7.63 -24.38
N LEU A 133 4.13 -6.93 -23.30
CA LEU A 133 4.23 -5.47 -23.21
C LEU A 133 5.45 -5.12 -22.38
N HIS A 134 6.34 -4.34 -22.92
CA HIS A 134 7.41 -3.69 -22.18
C HIS A 134 6.94 -2.34 -21.67
N VAL A 135 7.12 -2.10 -20.36
CA VAL A 135 6.74 -0.86 -19.67
C VAL A 135 7.97 -0.29 -18.97
N PRO A 136 8.79 0.49 -19.66
CA PRO A 136 10.08 0.96 -19.15
C PRO A 136 9.96 1.93 -17.97
N SER A 137 8.83 2.62 -17.82
CA SER A 137 8.56 3.54 -16.71
C SER A 137 8.28 2.87 -15.37
N THR A 138 8.24 1.54 -15.30
CA THR A 138 8.12 0.80 -14.06
C THR A 138 9.47 0.75 -13.35
N GLY A 139 9.47 0.87 -12.03
CA GLY A 139 10.69 0.82 -11.22
C GLY A 139 10.53 0.06 -9.92
N ILE A 140 11.57 0.09 -9.12
CA ILE A 140 11.63 -0.46 -7.76
C ILE A 140 12.25 0.57 -6.81
N ALA A 141 11.83 0.56 -5.54
CA ALA A 141 12.37 1.44 -4.50
C ALA A 141 12.34 0.78 -3.12
N ASP A 142 13.16 1.26 -2.22
CA ASP A 142 13.14 0.96 -0.79
C ASP A 142 12.07 1.80 -0.09
N TYR A 143 10.82 1.33 -0.05
CA TYR A 143 9.73 2.04 0.61
C TYR A 143 9.88 2.19 2.14
N PRO A 144 10.48 1.26 2.89
CA PRO A 144 10.93 1.52 4.24
C PRO A 144 11.80 2.76 4.35
N ALA A 145 12.84 2.89 3.54
CA ALA A 145 13.73 4.08 3.53
C ALA A 145 12.97 5.36 3.13
N VAL A 146 12.10 5.31 2.11
CA VAL A 146 11.19 6.42 1.75
C VAL A 146 10.39 6.88 2.97
N THR A 147 9.85 5.94 3.73
CA THR A 147 8.99 6.24 4.89
C THR A 147 9.77 6.87 6.03
N GLN A 148 10.99 6.40 6.29
CA GLN A 148 11.89 7.01 7.27
C GLN A 148 12.31 8.43 6.85
N THR A 149 12.54 8.64 5.56
CA THR A 149 12.86 9.98 5.02
C THR A 149 11.66 10.92 5.17
N TYR A 150 10.43 10.48 4.90
CA TYR A 150 9.23 11.28 5.17
C TYR A 150 9.15 11.67 6.65
N ARG A 151 9.42 10.72 7.57
CA ARG A 151 9.46 10.99 9.00
C ARG A 151 10.48 12.09 9.32
N ALA A 152 11.71 11.95 8.85
CA ALA A 152 12.78 12.92 9.11
C ALA A 152 12.41 14.33 8.59
N LEU A 153 11.81 14.43 7.40
CA LEU A 153 11.35 15.69 6.81
C LEU A 153 10.20 16.32 7.61
N VAL A 154 9.25 15.51 8.10
CA VAL A 154 8.17 15.99 8.97
C VAL A 154 8.73 16.54 10.27
N GLU A 155 9.67 15.84 10.90
CA GLU A 155 10.31 16.24 12.16
C GLU A 155 11.18 17.50 11.96
N ALA A 156 11.93 17.60 10.86
CA ALA A 156 12.70 18.78 10.49
C ALA A 156 11.82 20.03 10.27
N ALA A 157 10.59 19.83 9.78
CA ALA A 157 9.59 20.90 9.62
C ALA A 157 8.84 21.25 10.93
N GLY A 158 9.23 20.67 12.06
CA GLY A 158 8.63 20.91 13.38
C GLY A 158 7.40 20.04 13.69
N GLY A 159 7.10 19.06 12.87
CA GLY A 159 6.12 18.02 13.19
C GLY A 159 6.66 17.05 14.24
N VAL A 160 5.78 16.24 14.83
CA VAL A 160 6.15 15.27 15.86
C VAL A 160 5.65 13.89 15.46
N VAL A 161 6.52 12.88 15.46
CA VAL A 161 6.13 11.49 15.23
C VAL A 161 6.29 10.71 16.53
N ARG A 162 5.18 10.19 17.07
CA ARG A 162 5.15 9.38 18.29
C ARG A 162 4.85 7.93 17.95
N THR A 163 5.82 7.07 18.13
CA THR A 163 5.72 5.61 18.01
C THR A 163 5.38 4.97 19.36
N GLY A 164 4.87 3.73 19.36
CA GLY A 164 4.41 3.04 20.57
C GLY A 164 3.11 3.61 21.14
N VAL A 165 2.36 4.42 20.39
CA VAL A 165 1.17 5.14 20.85
C VAL A 165 -0.06 4.69 20.05
N GLU A 166 -0.82 3.75 20.62
CA GLU A 166 -2.06 3.26 20.03
C GLU A 166 -3.25 4.20 20.34
N VAL A 167 -4.00 4.57 19.29
CA VAL A 167 -5.28 5.28 19.44
C VAL A 167 -6.38 4.26 19.76
N THR A 168 -6.99 4.40 20.95
CA THR A 168 -8.01 3.48 21.47
C THR A 168 -9.41 4.08 21.56
N GLY A 169 -9.54 5.41 21.43
CA GLY A 169 -10.83 6.11 21.45
C GLY A 169 -10.74 7.49 20.80
N LEU A 170 -11.85 7.93 20.24
CA LEU A 170 -12.02 9.24 19.63
C LEU A 170 -13.35 9.83 20.09
N GLY A 171 -13.36 11.10 20.48
CA GLY A 171 -14.57 11.82 20.90
C GLY A 171 -14.53 13.27 20.45
N SER A 172 -15.66 13.78 19.95
CA SER A 172 -15.80 15.21 19.61
C SER A 172 -15.98 16.04 20.89
N THR A 173 -15.37 17.21 20.94
CA THR A 173 -15.51 18.21 22.02
C THR A 173 -15.81 19.58 21.42
N ALA A 174 -16.26 20.53 22.24
CA ALA A 174 -16.53 21.90 21.78
C ALA A 174 -15.31 22.60 21.13
N GLY A 175 -14.08 22.14 21.44
CA GLY A 175 -12.85 22.74 20.92
C GLY A 175 -12.05 21.83 19.96
N GLY A 176 -12.64 20.75 19.46
CA GLY A 176 -11.95 19.81 18.57
C GLY A 176 -12.17 18.34 18.93
N ILE A 177 -11.12 17.55 18.88
CA ILE A 177 -11.18 16.10 19.02
C ILE A 177 -10.34 15.67 20.23
N GLN A 178 -10.96 14.92 21.14
CA GLN A 178 -10.28 14.21 22.22
C GLN A 178 -9.85 12.84 21.70
N ILE A 179 -8.57 12.54 21.73
CA ILE A 179 -7.98 11.29 21.30
C ILE A 179 -7.50 10.53 22.54
N THR A 180 -8.10 9.38 22.83
CA THR A 180 -7.62 8.48 23.88
C THR A 180 -6.54 7.60 23.29
N THR A 181 -5.40 7.51 23.96
CA THR A 181 -4.26 6.69 23.53
C THR A 181 -3.72 5.83 24.66
N SER A 182 -2.92 4.82 24.30
CA SER A 182 -2.19 3.97 25.27
C SER A 182 -1.20 4.77 26.15
N ALA A 183 -0.80 5.97 25.71
CA ALA A 183 0.15 6.85 26.41
C ALA A 183 -0.52 8.09 27.05
N GLY A 184 -1.85 8.05 27.23
CA GLY A 184 -2.62 9.16 27.76
C GLY A 184 -3.42 9.94 26.68
N PRO A 185 -4.24 10.91 27.10
CA PRO A 185 -5.10 11.65 26.20
C PRO A 185 -4.33 12.70 25.38
N VAL A 186 -4.71 12.88 24.13
CA VAL A 186 -4.22 13.93 23.24
C VAL A 186 -5.40 14.76 22.74
N ARG A 187 -5.26 16.06 22.59
CA ARG A 187 -6.24 16.95 21.98
C ARG A 187 -5.77 17.46 20.64
N ALA A 188 -6.66 17.47 19.66
CA ALA A 188 -6.38 17.99 18.33
C ALA A 188 -7.58 18.78 17.80
N GLY A 189 -7.33 19.83 17.03
CA GLY A 189 -8.39 20.55 16.32
C GLY A 189 -8.97 19.75 15.17
N ARG A 190 -8.15 18.95 14.52
CA ARG A 190 -8.49 18.16 13.32
C ARG A 190 -7.79 16.80 13.37
N LEU A 191 -8.34 15.83 12.63
CA LEU A 191 -7.78 14.47 12.58
C LEU A 191 -7.76 13.94 11.15
N VAL A 192 -6.65 13.29 10.77
CA VAL A 192 -6.58 12.47 9.57
C VAL A 192 -6.30 11.03 9.98
N ASN A 193 -7.18 10.13 9.57
CA ASN A 193 -7.06 8.70 9.82
C ASN A 193 -6.39 8.01 8.62
N CYS A 194 -5.14 7.63 8.78
CA CYS A 194 -4.33 6.82 7.85
C CYS A 194 -4.02 5.44 8.46
N GLY A 195 -4.94 4.85 9.20
CA GLY A 195 -4.76 3.62 9.96
C GLY A 195 -4.61 2.33 9.13
N GLY A 196 -4.52 2.42 7.80
CA GLY A 196 -4.26 1.28 6.90
C GLY A 196 -5.22 0.12 7.18
N LEU A 197 -4.70 -1.04 7.60
CA LEU A 197 -5.48 -2.23 7.96
C LEU A 197 -6.54 -1.96 9.05
N MET A 198 -6.37 -0.93 9.86
CA MET A 198 -7.29 -0.55 10.93
C MET A 198 -8.16 0.68 10.60
N ALA A 199 -8.07 1.24 9.40
CA ALA A 199 -8.70 2.53 9.07
C ALA A 199 -10.22 2.55 9.28
N ASP A 200 -10.94 1.46 8.94
CA ASP A 200 -12.37 1.33 9.17
C ASP A 200 -12.73 1.23 10.67
N ARG A 201 -11.84 0.65 11.50
CA ARG A 201 -12.01 0.60 12.96
C ARG A 201 -11.78 1.96 13.60
N VAL A 202 -10.73 2.67 13.18
CA VAL A 202 -10.44 4.04 13.64
C VAL A 202 -11.59 4.98 13.26
N ALA A 203 -12.16 4.84 12.06
CA ALA A 203 -13.34 5.60 11.67
C ALA A 203 -14.54 5.33 12.59
N ARG A 204 -14.77 4.06 12.98
CA ARG A 204 -15.83 3.71 13.93
C ARG A 204 -15.59 4.25 15.34
N LEU A 205 -14.32 4.34 15.79
CA LEU A 205 -14.01 5.00 17.08
C LEU A 205 -14.44 6.48 17.08
N ALA A 206 -14.39 7.13 15.92
CA ALA A 206 -14.86 8.52 15.73
C ALA A 206 -16.39 8.66 15.59
N GLY A 207 -17.14 7.56 15.68
CA GLY A 207 -18.59 7.54 15.48
C GLY A 207 -19.01 7.40 14.01
N PHE A 208 -18.07 7.49 13.06
CA PHE A 208 -18.35 7.29 11.64
C PHE A 208 -18.65 5.81 11.34
N LYS A 209 -19.70 5.55 10.57
CA LYS A 209 -20.10 4.19 10.17
C LYS A 209 -19.82 3.98 8.68
N PRO A 210 -18.61 3.54 8.30
CA PRO A 210 -18.31 3.31 6.90
C PRO A 210 -19.20 2.20 6.33
N SER A 211 -19.69 2.40 5.09
CA SER A 211 -20.45 1.38 4.35
C SER A 211 -19.61 0.16 3.98
N LEU A 212 -18.29 0.35 3.94
CA LEU A 212 -17.30 -0.68 3.63
C LEU A 212 -16.71 -1.32 4.90
N ARG A 213 -16.08 -2.47 4.71
CA ARG A 213 -15.23 -3.12 5.73
C ARG A 213 -13.89 -3.53 5.13
N ILE A 214 -12.81 -3.38 5.89
CA ILE A 214 -11.50 -3.87 5.49
C ILE A 214 -11.40 -5.35 5.84
N VAL A 215 -11.19 -6.17 4.82
CA VAL A 215 -10.93 -7.61 4.93
C VAL A 215 -9.46 -7.84 4.56
N PRO A 216 -8.69 -8.50 5.45
CA PRO A 216 -7.26 -8.70 5.21
C PRO A 216 -7.02 -9.87 4.25
N PHE A 217 -6.31 -9.65 3.15
CA PHE A 217 -5.83 -10.71 2.26
C PHE A 217 -4.31 -10.79 2.35
N ARG A 218 -3.81 -11.96 2.77
CA ARG A 218 -2.38 -12.23 2.86
C ARG A 218 -1.87 -12.73 1.53
N GLY A 219 -0.78 -12.14 1.05
CA GLY A 219 0.01 -12.60 -0.06
C GLY A 219 1.34 -13.14 0.43
N GLU A 220 1.64 -14.38 0.09
CA GLU A 220 2.87 -15.06 0.46
C GLU A 220 3.86 -14.98 -0.70
N TYR A 221 5.13 -14.80 -0.36
CA TYR A 221 6.22 -14.72 -1.32
C TYR A 221 7.20 -15.88 -1.15
N TYR A 222 7.80 -16.25 -2.26
CA TYR A 222 9.03 -17.03 -2.31
C TYR A 222 10.15 -16.13 -2.83
N ALA A 223 11.35 -16.32 -2.32
CA ALA A 223 12.56 -15.74 -2.91
C ALA A 223 13.22 -16.80 -3.78
N LEU A 224 13.81 -16.40 -4.90
CA LEU A 224 14.71 -17.25 -5.66
C LEU A 224 16.05 -17.36 -4.90
N ARG A 225 16.62 -18.55 -4.89
CA ARG A 225 17.99 -18.73 -4.40
C ARG A 225 18.97 -17.95 -5.26
N PRO A 226 20.12 -17.50 -4.74
CA PRO A 226 21.09 -16.71 -5.49
C PRO A 226 21.49 -17.33 -6.84
N GLN A 227 21.59 -18.68 -6.92
CA GLN A 227 21.93 -19.38 -8.14
C GLN A 227 20.88 -19.27 -9.24
N ALA A 228 19.63 -19.04 -8.89
CA ALA A 228 18.51 -18.89 -9.81
C ALA A 228 18.07 -17.41 -9.99
N ALA A 229 18.63 -16.48 -9.24
CA ALA A 229 18.25 -15.07 -9.32
C ALA A 229 18.48 -14.48 -10.73
N GLY A 230 19.49 -14.94 -11.44
CA GLY A 230 19.79 -14.53 -12.80
C GLY A 230 18.75 -14.92 -13.86
N LEU A 231 17.76 -15.76 -13.51
CA LEU A 231 16.62 -16.07 -14.39
C LEU A 231 15.66 -14.90 -14.57
N VAL A 232 15.74 -13.88 -13.71
CA VAL A 232 14.86 -12.69 -13.76
C VAL A 232 15.74 -11.45 -13.69
N ARG A 233 15.75 -10.68 -14.75
CA ARG A 233 16.55 -9.43 -14.81
C ARG A 233 15.79 -8.24 -14.22
N ASN A 234 14.48 -8.16 -14.48
CA ASN A 234 13.63 -7.03 -14.10
C ASN A 234 12.36 -7.51 -13.42
N LEU A 235 11.20 -7.19 -13.97
CA LEU A 235 9.89 -7.57 -13.44
C LEU A 235 9.12 -8.34 -14.52
N ILE A 236 8.71 -9.58 -14.22
CA ILE A 236 7.99 -10.45 -15.17
C ILE A 236 6.60 -10.74 -14.62
N TYR A 237 5.58 -10.23 -15.28
CA TYR A 237 4.19 -10.28 -14.85
C TYR A 237 3.32 -11.03 -15.86
N PRO A 238 2.28 -11.76 -15.42
CA PRO A 238 1.29 -12.34 -16.34
C PRO A 238 0.32 -11.26 -16.82
N VAL A 239 -0.37 -11.54 -17.92
CA VAL A 239 -1.58 -10.80 -18.29
C VAL A 239 -2.64 -11.02 -17.22
N PRO A 240 -3.27 -9.94 -16.69
CA PRO A 240 -4.31 -10.06 -15.68
C PRO A 240 -5.49 -10.91 -16.16
N ASP A 241 -6.01 -11.75 -15.27
CA ASP A 241 -7.25 -12.47 -15.51
C ASP A 241 -8.44 -11.64 -14.99
N PRO A 242 -9.40 -11.23 -15.85
CA PRO A 242 -10.54 -10.44 -15.43
C PRO A 242 -11.47 -11.16 -14.46
N ASP A 243 -11.46 -12.49 -14.48
CA ASP A 243 -12.25 -13.30 -13.56
C ASP A 243 -11.61 -13.49 -12.20
N PHE A 244 -10.40 -12.94 -12.01
CA PHE A 244 -9.67 -13.01 -10.76
C PHE A 244 -9.39 -11.60 -10.20
N PRO A 245 -9.82 -11.32 -8.96
CA PRO A 245 -9.72 -9.96 -8.39
C PRO A 245 -8.29 -9.55 -8.03
N PHE A 246 -7.34 -10.46 -8.08
CA PHE A 246 -5.93 -10.19 -7.79
C PHE A 246 -5.05 -10.56 -8.98
N LEU A 247 -3.90 -9.91 -9.09
CA LEU A 247 -2.91 -10.27 -10.08
C LEU A 247 -2.33 -11.65 -9.76
N GLY A 248 -2.12 -12.47 -10.79
CA GLY A 248 -1.46 -13.76 -10.66
C GLY A 248 -0.01 -13.66 -10.14
N VAL A 249 0.56 -14.78 -9.73
CA VAL A 249 1.95 -14.82 -9.28
C VAL A 249 2.90 -14.30 -10.36
N HIS A 250 3.88 -13.53 -9.95
CA HIS A 250 4.82 -12.85 -10.83
C HIS A 250 6.19 -12.74 -10.17
N PHE A 251 7.18 -12.35 -10.93
CA PHE A 251 8.52 -12.12 -10.43
C PHE A 251 8.81 -10.63 -10.26
N THR A 252 9.46 -10.31 -9.15
CA THR A 252 9.86 -8.96 -8.80
C THR A 252 11.29 -8.97 -8.30
N ARG A 253 12.19 -8.24 -8.96
CA ARG A 253 13.52 -7.95 -8.43
C ARG A 253 13.40 -6.78 -7.45
N ARG A 254 14.05 -6.89 -6.32
CA ARG A 254 14.15 -5.85 -5.29
C ARG A 254 15.43 -5.02 -5.45
N VAL A 255 15.50 -3.90 -4.76
CA VAL A 255 16.68 -3.01 -4.80
C VAL A 255 17.96 -3.64 -4.25
N ASP A 256 17.85 -4.66 -3.42
CA ASP A 256 18.98 -5.45 -2.89
C ASP A 256 19.41 -6.59 -3.83
N GLY A 257 18.79 -6.71 -5.00
CA GLY A 257 19.04 -7.74 -6.01
C GLY A 257 18.32 -9.07 -5.74
N GLN A 258 17.61 -9.22 -4.62
CA GLN A 258 16.80 -10.41 -4.36
C GLN A 258 15.63 -10.46 -5.36
N VAL A 259 15.35 -11.64 -5.89
CA VAL A 259 14.18 -11.88 -6.73
C VAL A 259 13.11 -12.57 -5.90
N GLU A 260 11.97 -11.93 -5.77
CA GLU A 260 10.76 -12.48 -5.15
C GLU A 260 9.79 -13.00 -6.20
N ALA A 261 9.11 -14.08 -5.88
CA ALA A 261 8.05 -14.67 -6.68
C ALA A 261 6.76 -14.73 -5.86
N GLY A 262 5.68 -14.22 -6.41
CA GLY A 262 4.37 -14.09 -5.74
C GLY A 262 3.69 -12.78 -6.09
N PRO A 263 2.80 -12.30 -5.20
CA PRO A 263 2.18 -13.06 -4.13
C PRO A 263 0.94 -13.84 -4.60
N ASN A 264 0.54 -14.84 -3.84
CA ASN A 264 -0.81 -15.39 -3.88
C ASN A 264 -1.80 -14.48 -3.12
N ALA A 265 -3.05 -14.91 -2.94
CA ALA A 265 -4.05 -14.15 -2.18
C ALA A 265 -4.95 -15.08 -1.37
N VAL A 266 -4.71 -15.19 -0.07
CA VAL A 266 -5.53 -15.96 0.87
C VAL A 266 -6.07 -15.06 1.98
N LEU A 267 -7.23 -15.40 2.56
CA LEU A 267 -7.74 -14.69 3.72
C LEU A 267 -6.73 -14.76 4.88
N ALA A 268 -6.33 -13.61 5.41
CA ALA A 268 -5.52 -13.58 6.63
C ALA A 268 -6.42 -13.82 7.85
N LEU A 269 -5.96 -14.65 8.80
CA LEU A 269 -6.72 -14.97 10.01
C LEU A 269 -6.60 -13.89 11.10
N ARG A 270 -5.75 -12.88 10.85
CA ARG A 270 -5.57 -11.66 11.65
C ARG A 270 -5.26 -10.50 10.72
N ARG A 271 -5.75 -9.28 10.98
CA ARG A 271 -5.50 -8.10 10.14
C ARG A 271 -4.02 -7.80 9.95
N GLU A 272 -3.22 -8.07 10.97
CA GLU A 272 -1.76 -7.91 10.95
C GLU A 272 -1.09 -9.28 11.16
N GLY A 273 -1.61 -10.29 10.46
CA GLY A 273 -1.15 -11.68 10.52
C GLY A 273 -0.32 -12.06 9.31
N TYR A 274 1.00 -12.13 9.48
CA TYR A 274 1.95 -12.47 8.41
C TYR A 274 2.25 -13.96 8.32
N ARG A 275 1.81 -14.75 9.31
CA ARG A 275 2.00 -16.21 9.38
C ARG A 275 0.66 -16.92 9.52
N TRP A 276 0.59 -18.20 9.13
CA TRP A 276 -0.62 -19.01 9.29
C TRP A 276 -1.07 -19.17 10.75
N ARG A 277 -0.15 -19.14 11.70
CA ARG A 277 -0.43 -19.22 13.13
C ARG A 277 -0.91 -17.90 13.75
N ASP A 278 -0.82 -16.81 13.04
CA ASP A 278 -1.29 -15.51 13.52
C ASP A 278 -2.81 -15.48 13.35
N VAL A 279 -3.54 -15.81 14.42
CA VAL A 279 -5.00 -15.91 14.46
C VAL A 279 -5.57 -14.91 15.43
N SER A 280 -6.63 -14.23 15.04
CA SER A 280 -7.44 -13.36 15.88
C SER A 280 -8.91 -13.71 15.69
N ALA A 281 -9.55 -14.21 16.75
CA ALA A 281 -10.98 -14.55 16.72
C ALA A 281 -11.85 -13.33 16.35
N ARG A 282 -11.48 -12.14 16.84
CA ARG A 282 -12.15 -10.88 16.53
C ARG A 282 -12.04 -10.53 15.04
N ASP A 283 -10.85 -10.63 14.45
CA ASP A 283 -10.62 -10.25 13.04
C ASP A 283 -11.27 -11.24 12.08
N LEU A 284 -11.22 -12.52 12.45
CA LEU A 284 -11.87 -13.58 11.70
C LEU A 284 -13.40 -13.41 11.72
N TRP A 285 -13.98 -13.18 12.91
CA TRP A 285 -15.40 -12.89 13.05
C TRP A 285 -15.82 -11.65 12.28
N ASP A 286 -15.03 -10.57 12.37
CA ASP A 286 -15.25 -9.33 11.61
C ASP A 286 -15.32 -9.59 10.09
N SER A 287 -14.45 -10.45 9.56
CA SER A 287 -14.42 -10.80 8.15
C SER A 287 -15.58 -11.73 7.77
N LEU A 288 -15.77 -12.84 8.50
CA LEU A 288 -16.73 -13.88 8.16
C LEU A 288 -18.20 -13.45 8.37
N SER A 289 -18.48 -12.59 9.35
CA SER A 289 -19.82 -12.06 9.63
C SER A 289 -20.25 -10.95 8.65
N PHE A 290 -19.33 -10.44 7.82
CA PHE A 290 -19.63 -9.36 6.90
C PHE A 290 -20.30 -9.89 5.63
N SER A 291 -21.51 -9.40 5.31
CA SER A 291 -22.27 -9.81 4.14
C SER A 291 -21.50 -9.63 2.82
N GLY A 292 -20.70 -8.57 2.71
CA GLY A 292 -19.84 -8.34 1.54
C GLY A 292 -18.83 -9.47 1.34
N PHE A 293 -18.16 -9.90 2.43
CA PHE A 293 -17.22 -11.02 2.35
C PHE A 293 -17.92 -12.35 2.02
N GLN A 294 -19.09 -12.62 2.60
CA GLN A 294 -19.87 -13.84 2.32
C GLN A 294 -20.24 -13.92 0.83
N ARG A 295 -20.69 -12.80 0.24
CA ARG A 295 -21.02 -12.72 -1.20
C ARG A 295 -19.78 -12.89 -2.07
N LEU A 296 -18.66 -12.25 -1.71
CA LEU A 296 -17.38 -12.44 -2.40
C LEU A 296 -16.92 -13.90 -2.35
N ALA A 297 -16.94 -14.51 -1.16
CA ALA A 297 -16.54 -15.89 -0.96
C ALA A 297 -17.41 -16.88 -1.78
N LEU A 298 -18.72 -16.68 -1.80
CA LEU A 298 -19.64 -17.49 -2.61
C LEU A 298 -19.37 -17.33 -4.11
N ARG A 299 -19.07 -16.11 -4.57
CA ARG A 299 -18.78 -15.85 -5.99
C ARG A 299 -17.45 -16.47 -6.42
N TYR A 300 -16.42 -16.41 -5.60
CA TYR A 300 -15.04 -16.79 -5.95
C TYR A 300 -14.52 -18.01 -5.20
N TRP A 301 -15.39 -18.88 -4.67
CA TRP A 301 -14.97 -20.01 -3.83
C TRP A 301 -13.99 -20.97 -4.50
N ARG A 302 -14.17 -21.25 -5.81
CA ARG A 302 -13.25 -22.12 -6.56
C ARG A 302 -11.86 -21.52 -6.69
N THR A 303 -11.81 -20.24 -6.99
CA THR A 303 -10.55 -19.48 -7.08
C THR A 303 -9.87 -19.41 -5.71
N GLY A 304 -10.64 -19.14 -4.65
CA GLY A 304 -10.14 -19.14 -3.27
C GLY A 304 -9.57 -20.49 -2.84
N ALA A 305 -10.23 -21.60 -3.19
CA ALA A 305 -9.69 -22.95 -2.93
C ALA A 305 -8.37 -23.19 -3.68
N GLY A 306 -8.28 -22.73 -4.92
CA GLY A 306 -7.03 -22.79 -5.71
C GLY A 306 -5.89 -21.97 -5.08
N GLU A 307 -6.18 -20.78 -4.53
CA GLU A 307 -5.20 -19.96 -3.82
C GLU A 307 -4.70 -20.63 -2.54
N ILE A 308 -5.61 -21.24 -1.75
CA ILE A 308 -5.23 -22.01 -0.56
C ILE A 308 -4.35 -23.20 -0.95
N TYR A 309 -4.69 -23.92 -2.03
CA TYR A 309 -3.87 -25.03 -2.53
C TYR A 309 -2.47 -24.57 -2.96
N ARG A 310 -2.36 -23.44 -3.69
CA ARG A 310 -1.07 -22.84 -4.06
C ARG A 310 -0.27 -22.40 -2.82
N SER A 311 -0.92 -21.87 -1.81
CA SER A 311 -0.28 -21.49 -0.55
C SER A 311 0.30 -22.70 0.19
N ALA A 312 -0.41 -23.83 0.18
CA ALA A 312 0.01 -25.06 0.85
C ALA A 312 1.07 -25.86 0.06
N SER A 313 1.07 -25.76 -1.28
CA SER A 313 1.88 -26.58 -2.17
C SER A 313 2.93 -25.77 -2.92
N ARG A 314 4.21 -25.93 -2.54
CA ARG A 314 5.33 -25.32 -3.29
C ARG A 314 5.34 -25.79 -4.75
N GLY A 315 5.01 -27.06 -5.03
CA GLY A 315 4.95 -27.58 -6.39
C GLY A 315 3.89 -26.90 -7.25
N ALA A 316 2.70 -26.65 -6.69
CA ALA A 316 1.64 -25.92 -7.38
C ALA A 316 2.03 -24.46 -7.63
N PHE A 317 2.70 -23.84 -6.68
CA PHE A 317 3.22 -22.48 -6.82
C PHE A 317 4.30 -22.42 -7.92
N THR A 318 5.26 -23.37 -7.90
CA THR A 318 6.31 -23.47 -8.93
C THR A 318 5.70 -23.62 -10.32
N LYS A 319 4.68 -24.49 -10.48
CA LYS A 319 4.02 -24.71 -11.76
C LYS A 319 3.37 -23.42 -12.31
N ALA A 320 2.81 -22.59 -11.44
CA ALA A 320 2.27 -21.29 -11.86
C ALA A 320 3.37 -20.31 -12.31
N LEU A 321 4.54 -20.33 -11.66
CA LEU A 321 5.70 -19.53 -12.05
C LEU A 321 6.32 -19.99 -13.36
N GLN A 322 6.32 -21.29 -13.62
CA GLN A 322 6.85 -21.90 -14.85
C GLN A 322 6.05 -21.51 -16.10
N GLU A 323 4.84 -21.00 -15.95
CA GLU A 323 4.11 -20.41 -17.08
C GLU A 323 4.84 -19.17 -17.62
N LEU A 324 5.55 -18.44 -16.77
CA LEU A 324 6.31 -17.23 -17.13
C LEU A 324 7.80 -17.51 -17.36
N VAL A 325 8.41 -18.33 -16.51
CA VAL A 325 9.83 -18.68 -16.52
C VAL A 325 9.96 -20.20 -16.35
N PRO A 326 9.98 -20.98 -17.46
CA PRO A 326 9.94 -22.44 -17.44
C PRO A 326 11.10 -23.09 -16.68
N GLU A 327 12.25 -22.44 -16.61
CA GLU A 327 13.46 -22.96 -16.00
C GLU A 327 13.43 -22.97 -14.47
N VAL A 328 12.52 -22.21 -13.83
CA VAL A 328 12.39 -22.17 -12.36
C VAL A 328 11.98 -23.54 -11.82
N ARG A 329 12.68 -24.02 -10.82
CA ARG A 329 12.43 -25.31 -10.17
C ARG A 329 12.02 -25.11 -8.70
N SER A 330 11.29 -26.07 -8.16
CA SER A 330 10.86 -26.00 -6.74
C SER A 330 12.03 -25.87 -5.74
N GLN A 331 13.18 -26.40 -6.07
CA GLN A 331 14.39 -26.29 -5.24
C GLN A 331 14.98 -24.86 -5.24
N ASP A 332 14.68 -24.05 -6.27
CA ASP A 332 15.16 -22.68 -6.38
C ASP A 332 14.36 -21.72 -5.50
N LEU A 333 13.20 -22.16 -4.98
CA LEU A 333 12.30 -21.36 -4.18
C LEU A 333 12.55 -21.57 -2.68
N VAL A 334 12.72 -20.44 -1.96
CA VAL A 334 12.77 -20.40 -0.50
C VAL A 334 11.59 -19.55 -0.02
N ARG A 335 10.87 -20.00 1.01
CA ARG A 335 9.81 -19.16 1.59
C ARG A 335 10.39 -17.84 2.06
N ALA A 336 9.83 -16.75 1.56
CA ALA A 336 10.12 -15.38 1.96
C ALA A 336 9.05 -14.86 2.93
N GLY A 337 8.91 -13.57 3.04
CA GLY A 337 7.91 -12.94 3.86
C GLY A 337 6.48 -13.08 3.33
N ALA A 338 5.58 -12.35 3.95
CA ALA A 338 4.22 -12.17 3.48
C ALA A 338 3.81 -10.70 3.67
N GLY A 339 2.90 -10.22 2.83
CA GLY A 339 2.24 -8.93 3.00
C GLY A 339 0.74 -9.13 3.25
N VAL A 340 0.12 -8.25 4.01
CA VAL A 340 -1.34 -8.25 4.17
C VAL A 340 -1.92 -7.02 3.48
N ARG A 341 -2.79 -7.27 2.50
CA ARG A 341 -3.53 -6.21 1.81
C ARG A 341 -4.75 -5.82 2.62
N ALA A 342 -4.91 -4.54 2.88
CA ALA A 342 -6.14 -3.97 3.43
C ALA A 342 -7.17 -3.84 2.30
N GLN A 343 -7.89 -4.91 2.00
CA GLN A 343 -8.88 -4.88 0.93
C GLN A 343 -10.20 -4.35 1.47
N ALA A 344 -10.59 -3.17 1.00
CA ALA A 344 -11.91 -2.64 1.30
C ALA A 344 -12.96 -3.34 0.43
N LEU A 345 -14.03 -3.79 1.08
CA LEU A 345 -15.22 -4.41 0.45
C LEU A 345 -16.45 -3.60 0.79
N ASP A 346 -17.30 -3.35 -0.19
CA ASP A 346 -18.65 -2.86 0.03
C ASP A 346 -19.61 -4.01 0.44
N ALA A 347 -20.75 -3.66 1.02
CA ALA A 347 -21.69 -4.64 1.56
C ALA A 347 -22.29 -5.58 0.49
N ASP A 348 -22.26 -5.20 -0.79
CA ASP A 348 -22.70 -6.02 -1.93
C ASP A 348 -21.67 -7.07 -2.38
N GLY A 349 -20.46 -7.05 -1.78
CA GLY A 349 -19.37 -7.95 -2.11
C GLY A 349 -18.44 -7.44 -3.21
N SER A 350 -18.63 -6.22 -3.70
CA SER A 350 -17.70 -5.59 -4.64
C SER A 350 -16.44 -5.13 -3.91
N LEU A 351 -15.30 -5.28 -4.59
CA LEU A 351 -14.03 -4.72 -4.12
C LEU A 351 -14.03 -3.22 -4.39
N VAL A 352 -13.67 -2.43 -3.38
CA VAL A 352 -13.44 -0.99 -3.59
C VAL A 352 -12.14 -0.84 -4.37
N ASP A 353 -12.26 -0.54 -5.65
CA ASP A 353 -11.10 -0.52 -6.55
C ASP A 353 -10.29 0.77 -6.43
N ASP A 354 -10.92 1.95 -6.34
CA ASP A 354 -10.24 3.25 -6.30
C ASP A 354 -9.95 3.72 -4.86
N PHE A 355 -9.19 4.79 -4.71
CA PHE A 355 -8.97 5.44 -3.42
C PHE A 355 -10.28 5.92 -2.81
N ARG A 356 -10.45 5.71 -1.50
CA ARG A 356 -11.64 6.15 -0.77
C ARG A 356 -11.22 7.05 0.37
N LEU A 357 -11.30 8.35 0.12
CA LEU A 357 -11.05 9.42 1.07
C LEU A 357 -12.39 10.06 1.45
N ILE A 358 -12.71 10.17 2.73
CA ILE A 358 -13.96 10.74 3.20
C ILE A 358 -13.64 11.83 4.21
N ALA A 359 -14.15 13.05 3.97
CA ALA A 359 -14.07 14.17 4.90
C ALA A 359 -15.41 14.32 5.65
N GLU A 360 -15.35 14.38 6.97
CA GLU A 360 -16.53 14.54 7.84
C GLU A 360 -16.15 15.20 9.16
N GLU A 361 -16.93 16.20 9.59
CA GLU A 361 -16.84 16.85 10.92
C GLU A 361 -15.41 17.17 11.40
N GLY A 362 -14.56 17.71 10.53
CA GLY A 362 -13.17 18.05 10.88
C GLY A 362 -12.21 16.86 10.91
N MET A 363 -12.63 15.75 10.34
CA MET A 363 -11.82 14.56 10.16
C MET A 363 -11.73 14.16 8.69
N ILE A 364 -10.63 13.56 8.29
CA ILE A 364 -10.48 12.88 6.98
C ILE A 364 -10.12 11.43 7.26
N HIS A 365 -10.88 10.51 6.69
CA HIS A 365 -10.65 9.09 6.80
C HIS A 365 -10.14 8.52 5.46
N VAL A 366 -8.93 7.95 5.46
CA VAL A 366 -8.37 7.20 4.34
C VAL A 366 -8.82 5.75 4.50
N LEU A 367 -9.98 5.41 3.95
CA LEU A 367 -10.60 4.09 4.13
C LEU A 367 -10.10 3.04 3.14
N ASN A 368 -9.57 3.49 1.98
CA ASN A 368 -8.98 2.60 0.98
C ASN A 368 -7.85 3.33 0.25
N ALA A 369 -6.64 2.82 0.37
CA ALA A 369 -5.48 3.25 -0.42
C ALA A 369 -4.70 2.00 -0.88
N PRO A 370 -5.31 1.20 -1.80
CA PRO A 370 -4.68 -0.02 -2.29
C PRO A 370 -3.51 0.30 -3.22
N SER A 371 -2.81 -0.75 -3.70
CA SER A 371 -1.82 -0.55 -4.78
C SER A 371 -2.43 0.28 -5.93
N PRO A 372 -1.78 1.36 -6.33
CA PRO A 372 -0.39 1.76 -6.13
C PRO A 372 -0.15 2.76 -4.97
N GLY A 373 -0.76 2.58 -3.81
CA GLY A 373 -0.74 3.54 -2.71
C GLY A 373 0.66 4.02 -2.32
N ALA A 374 1.67 3.13 -2.30
CA ALA A 374 3.05 3.52 -1.98
C ALA A 374 3.66 4.42 -3.08
N THR A 375 3.55 4.02 -4.35
CA THR A 375 3.98 4.82 -5.50
C THR A 375 3.32 6.20 -5.52
N ALA A 376 2.02 6.23 -5.24
CA ALA A 376 1.20 7.44 -5.29
C ALA A 376 1.20 8.23 -3.97
N SER A 377 2.01 7.86 -2.98
CA SER A 377 1.90 8.37 -1.61
C SER A 377 2.06 9.88 -1.52
N LEU A 378 2.99 10.48 -2.26
CA LEU A 378 3.16 11.94 -2.32
C LEU A 378 1.91 12.63 -2.88
N GLY A 379 1.37 12.13 -4.00
CA GLY A 379 0.16 12.67 -4.61
C GLY A 379 -1.07 12.50 -3.71
N ILE A 380 -1.23 11.35 -3.05
CA ILE A 380 -2.31 11.11 -2.08
C ILE A 380 -2.19 12.08 -0.90
N GLY A 381 -0.97 12.28 -0.36
CA GLY A 381 -0.73 13.24 0.71
C GLY A 381 -1.11 14.67 0.31
N GLN A 382 -0.77 15.08 -0.91
CA GLN A 382 -1.15 16.39 -1.48
C GLN A 382 -2.66 16.53 -1.65
N GLU A 383 -3.37 15.49 -2.10
CA GLU A 383 -4.84 15.51 -2.20
C GLU A 383 -5.49 15.64 -0.81
N ILE A 384 -5.02 14.88 0.18
CA ILE A 384 -5.52 14.97 1.55
C ILE A 384 -5.23 16.36 2.15
N ALA A 385 -4.03 16.92 1.92
CA ALA A 385 -3.71 18.27 2.34
C ALA A 385 -4.57 19.33 1.64
N SER A 386 -4.99 19.07 0.39
CA SER A 386 -5.92 19.94 -0.33
C SER A 386 -7.33 19.88 0.26
N MET A 387 -7.83 18.68 0.59
CA MET A 387 -9.10 18.49 1.29
C MET A 387 -9.10 19.16 2.68
N ALA A 388 -7.95 19.19 3.34
CA ALA A 388 -7.77 19.86 4.62
C ALA A 388 -7.68 21.39 4.48
N GLY A 389 -7.57 21.94 3.28
CA GLY A 389 -7.41 23.38 3.02
C GLY A 389 -8.50 24.24 3.66
N ASP A 390 -9.76 23.79 3.60
CA ASP A 390 -10.89 24.48 4.20
C ASP A 390 -10.79 24.62 5.72
N TRP A 391 -10.06 23.72 6.38
CA TRP A 391 -9.86 23.79 7.83
C TRP A 391 -9.01 24.99 8.26
N PHE A 392 -8.14 25.46 7.36
CA PHE A 392 -7.16 26.51 7.65
C PHE A 392 -7.52 27.85 6.99
N SER A 393 -8.43 27.85 6.02
CA SER A 393 -8.89 29.06 5.32
C SER A 393 -9.78 29.97 6.17
N ALA A 394 -10.41 29.44 7.22
CA ALA A 394 -11.40 30.15 8.04
C ALA A 394 -10.80 30.98 9.21
N GLY A 395 -9.50 31.18 9.28
CA GLY A 395 -8.86 32.07 10.28
C GLY A 395 -9.00 31.63 11.76
N GLN A 396 -9.40 30.40 12.03
CA GLN A 396 -9.77 29.93 13.38
C GLN A 396 -8.65 29.23 14.17
N PHE A 397 -7.41 29.20 13.70
CA PHE A 397 -6.30 28.60 14.45
C PHE A 397 -5.41 29.67 15.10
N GLN A 398 -5.84 30.16 16.29
CA GLN A 398 -4.87 30.73 17.22
C GLN A 398 -4.07 29.56 17.83
N ARG A 399 -2.74 29.63 17.75
CA ARG A 399 -1.85 28.73 18.48
C ARG A 399 -2.30 28.65 19.94
N PRO A 400 -2.54 27.49 20.56
CA PRO A 400 -2.60 27.41 22.00
C PRO A 400 -1.27 27.91 22.56
N ALA A 401 -1.32 28.80 23.53
CA ALA A 401 -0.13 29.30 24.22
C ALA A 401 0.69 28.10 24.74
N PRO A 402 2.02 28.14 24.63
CA PRO A 402 2.86 27.10 25.20
C PRO A 402 2.52 26.93 26.69
N PRO A 403 2.51 25.71 27.22
CA PRO A 403 2.26 25.48 28.62
C PRO A 403 3.20 26.34 29.44
N GLN A 404 2.68 27.22 30.30
CA GLN A 404 3.49 28.02 31.22
C GLN A 404 4.34 27.04 32.03
N SER A 405 5.66 27.24 32.02
CA SER A 405 6.59 26.51 32.85
C SER A 405 6.14 26.64 34.30
N ALA A 406 5.97 25.53 34.98
CA ALA A 406 5.70 25.53 36.42
C ALA A 406 6.73 26.41 37.15
N PRO A 407 6.29 27.25 38.12
CA PRO A 407 7.24 28.06 38.88
C PRO A 407 8.25 27.13 39.63
N PRO A 408 9.52 27.56 39.78
CA PRO A 408 10.50 26.75 40.46
C PRO A 408 10.03 26.49 41.91
N GLN A 409 10.01 25.21 42.29
CA GLN A 409 9.74 24.81 43.67
C GLN A 409 10.85 25.41 44.55
N THR A 410 10.48 26.32 45.43
CA THR A 410 11.37 26.83 46.47
C THR A 410 11.79 25.67 47.38
N ALA A 411 13.09 25.43 47.46
CA ALA A 411 13.65 24.47 48.39
C ALA A 411 13.33 24.85 49.85
N PRO A 412 13.01 23.90 50.74
CA PRO A 412 12.80 24.21 52.16
C PRO A 412 14.11 24.69 52.77
N GLN A 413 14.06 25.89 53.40
CA GLN A 413 15.15 26.37 54.27
C GLN A 413 15.09 25.53 55.55
N THR A 414 16.17 24.82 55.81
CA THR A 414 16.51 24.27 57.17
C THR A 414 17.37 25.24 57.90
#